data_6ecb36facfb295bb1ec30eb58bf86ecd
#
_entry.id   6ecb36facfb295bb1ec30eb58bf86ecd
#
_cell.length_a   1.000
_cell.length_b   1.000
_cell.length_c   1.000
_cell.angle_alpha   90.00
_cell.angle_beta   90.00
_cell.angle_gamma   90.00
#
_symmetry.space_group_name_H-M   'P 1'
#
loop_
_entity.id
_entity.type
_entity.pdbx_description
1 polymer ?
#
loop_
_entity_poly.entity_id
_entity_poly.type
_entity_poly.pdbx_seq_one_letter_code
_entity_poly.pdbx_strand_id
1 'polypeptide(L)'
;MRTISFFICLSSVFFSHSLRSTSGLNILLTNDDGYTSEGIKAASFALVEAGHRVTIVAPKTQQSATGMKITLGSLSAEQHAAEVWSVSGSPADAVMIGLNNVFGKEVPDLVISGANFGQNLGSNVMLSGTVGAASMAVFMGVPAIALSVGLDLGESTGSPEPYVSTIAAFPEAAEFLVAVVEQYTNNPAVIPKGELLNINYPVRAPARPAILASRVSNIGGFVVNHEFRTEGSSTINTIVSLANGSDGLENSDVAACLLYTSPSPRDGLLS
;
A
#
# COMPACT_ATOMS: atom_id res chain seq x y z
N MET A 1 -31.35 4.44 3.75
CA MET A 1 -30.56 5.32 2.86
C MET A 1 -30.50 6.70 3.49
N ARG A 2 -29.38 7.08 4.06
CA ARG A 2 -29.13 8.45 4.51
C ARG A 2 -27.82 8.90 3.86
N THR A 3 -27.94 9.82 2.93
CA THR A 3 -26.86 10.52 2.26
C THR A 3 -26.39 11.63 3.20
N ILE A 4 -25.14 11.63 3.62
CA ILE A 4 -24.55 12.74 4.37
C ILE A 4 -23.62 13.46 3.40
N SER A 5 -24.08 14.63 2.92
CA SER A 5 -23.26 15.57 2.17
C SER A 5 -22.55 16.50 3.15
N PHE A 6 -21.22 16.50 3.15
CA PHE A 6 -20.42 17.50 3.84
C PHE A 6 -20.05 18.62 2.85
N PHE A 7 -20.62 19.81 3.07
CA PHE A 7 -20.12 21.06 2.48
C PHE A 7 -19.00 21.60 3.37
N ILE A 8 -17.80 21.72 2.87
CA ILE A 8 -16.71 22.46 3.54
C ILE A 8 -16.69 23.88 2.98
N CYS A 9 -17.15 24.83 3.80
CA CYS A 9 -17.01 26.25 3.57
C CYS A 9 -15.60 26.68 4.03
N LEU A 10 -14.77 27.18 3.11
CA LEU A 10 -13.46 27.75 3.41
C LEU A 10 -13.65 29.15 3.99
N SER A 11 -13.70 29.27 5.32
CA SER A 11 -13.41 30.50 6.02
C SER A 11 -11.98 30.41 6.58
N SER A 12 -11.14 31.35 6.18
CA SER A 12 -9.78 31.51 6.70
C SER A 12 -9.85 31.87 8.19
N VAL A 13 -9.73 30.86 9.03
CA VAL A 13 -9.53 31.01 10.47
C VAL A 13 -8.05 30.74 10.73
N PHE A 14 -7.34 31.77 11.19
CA PHE A 14 -6.04 31.59 11.80
C PHE A 14 -6.18 30.69 13.01
N PHE A 15 -5.90 29.41 12.85
CA PHE A 15 -5.79 28.48 13.97
C PHE A 15 -4.45 28.73 14.65
N SER A 16 -4.51 29.34 15.83
CA SER A 16 -3.44 29.21 16.81
C SER A 16 -3.24 27.73 17.08
N HIS A 17 -2.16 27.15 16.56
CA HIS A 17 -1.76 25.80 16.90
C HIS A 17 -1.41 25.77 18.39
N SER A 18 -2.38 25.38 19.19
CA SER A 18 -2.10 24.85 20.52
C SER A 18 -1.27 23.59 20.28
N LEU A 19 0.02 23.66 20.61
CA LEU A 19 0.92 22.51 20.65
C LEU A 19 0.37 21.50 21.68
N ARG A 20 -0.57 20.67 21.24
CA ARG A 20 -0.76 19.37 21.88
C ARG A 20 0.48 18.56 21.50
N SER A 21 1.37 18.35 22.45
CA SER A 21 2.38 17.30 22.36
C SER A 21 1.63 15.96 22.33
N THR A 22 1.17 15.57 21.16
CA THR A 22 0.83 14.18 20.91
C THR A 22 2.16 13.48 20.77
N SER A 23 2.50 12.64 21.74
CA SER A 23 3.64 11.71 21.56
C SER A 23 3.43 10.99 20.25
N GLY A 24 4.44 11.02 19.34
CA GLY A 24 4.37 10.33 18.07
C GLY A 24 4.07 8.84 18.27
N LEU A 25 3.38 8.24 17.32
CA LEU A 25 3.08 6.81 17.33
C LEU A 25 4.36 5.99 17.18
N ASN A 26 4.32 4.79 17.75
CA ASN A 26 5.31 3.76 17.56
C ASN A 26 4.85 2.85 16.40
N ILE A 27 5.51 2.92 15.26
CA ILE A 27 5.06 2.32 14.01
C ILE A 27 6.00 1.19 13.56
N LEU A 28 5.45 0.02 13.28
CA LEU A 28 6.15 -1.02 12.54
C LEU A 28 5.89 -0.80 11.06
N LEU A 29 6.96 -0.55 10.27
CA LEU A 29 6.90 -0.36 8.83
C LEU A 29 7.48 -1.59 8.12
N THR A 30 6.74 -2.12 7.16
CA THR A 30 7.12 -3.25 6.31
C THR A 30 6.71 -3.01 4.86
N ASN A 31 7.03 -3.93 3.96
CA ASN A 31 6.58 -3.96 2.56
C ASN A 31 6.83 -5.36 1.95
N ASP A 32 6.59 -5.52 0.65
CA ASP A 32 6.99 -6.69 -0.15
C ASP A 32 8.05 -6.40 -1.22
N ASP A 33 8.40 -5.12 -1.44
CA ASP A 33 9.47 -4.72 -2.38
C ASP A 33 10.88 -4.86 -1.81
N GLY A 34 10.99 -5.10 -0.50
CA GLY A 34 12.26 -5.22 0.22
C GLY A 34 12.62 -3.98 1.04
N TYR A 35 13.39 -4.19 2.12
CA TYR A 35 13.69 -3.17 3.14
C TYR A 35 14.47 -1.93 2.63
N THR A 36 15.04 -1.99 1.43
CA THR A 36 15.79 -0.88 0.81
C THR A 36 15.06 -0.23 -0.36
N SER A 37 13.81 -0.62 -0.65
CA SER A 37 13.05 -0.05 -1.78
C SER A 37 12.74 1.43 -1.59
N GLU A 38 12.50 2.15 -2.69
CA GLU A 38 12.24 3.59 -2.63
C GLU A 38 10.94 3.91 -1.90
N GLY A 39 9.91 3.07 -2.05
CA GLY A 39 8.62 3.28 -1.40
C GLY A 39 8.71 3.22 0.13
N ILE A 40 9.41 2.21 0.70
CA ILE A 40 9.54 2.11 2.15
C ILE A 40 10.42 3.23 2.73
N LYS A 41 11.44 3.67 1.98
CA LYS A 41 12.26 4.82 2.37
C LYS A 41 11.46 6.12 2.42
N ALA A 42 10.66 6.38 1.38
CA ALA A 42 9.79 7.56 1.34
C ALA A 42 8.78 7.57 2.50
N ALA A 43 8.10 6.44 2.74
CA ALA A 43 7.17 6.29 3.85
C ALA A 43 7.86 6.49 5.22
N SER A 44 9.03 5.84 5.43
CA SER A 44 9.80 5.99 6.67
C SER A 44 10.22 7.43 6.90
N PHE A 45 10.75 8.09 5.88
CA PHE A 45 11.21 9.48 5.97
C PHE A 45 10.06 10.42 6.38
N ALA A 46 8.94 10.36 5.68
CA ALA A 46 7.80 11.23 5.95
C ALA A 46 7.21 11.02 7.36
N LEU A 47 7.09 9.75 7.79
CA LEU A 47 6.57 9.41 9.12
C LEU A 47 7.51 9.88 10.25
N VAL A 48 8.83 9.74 10.07
CA VAL A 48 9.83 10.22 11.04
C VAL A 48 9.81 11.76 11.12
N GLU A 49 9.76 12.45 9.98
CA GLU A 49 9.64 13.92 9.94
C GLU A 49 8.34 14.41 10.60
N ALA A 50 7.26 13.63 10.54
CA ALA A 50 6.02 13.90 11.24
C ALA A 50 6.08 13.62 12.76
N GLY A 51 7.22 13.15 13.29
CA GLY A 51 7.46 12.94 14.71
C GLY A 51 7.07 11.54 15.22
N HIS A 52 6.85 10.56 14.34
CA HIS A 52 6.60 9.18 14.73
C HIS A 52 7.92 8.42 14.92
N ARG A 53 7.92 7.42 15.79
CA ARG A 53 9.00 6.43 15.87
C ARG A 53 8.72 5.30 14.89
N VAL A 54 9.60 5.09 13.93
CA VAL A 54 9.41 4.10 12.85
C VAL A 54 10.49 3.03 12.94
N THR A 55 10.07 1.78 13.10
CA THR A 55 10.96 0.62 13.03
C THR A 55 10.63 -0.16 11.77
N ILE A 56 11.59 -0.25 10.85
CA ILE A 56 11.48 -1.04 9.63
C ILE A 56 11.81 -2.51 9.96
N VAL A 57 10.86 -3.40 9.65
CA VAL A 57 11.08 -4.85 9.62
C VAL A 57 10.48 -5.37 8.33
N ALA A 58 11.29 -5.63 7.32
CA ALA A 58 10.82 -5.93 5.97
C ALA A 58 11.64 -7.07 5.33
N PRO A 59 11.12 -7.72 4.28
CA PRO A 59 11.85 -8.74 3.55
C PRO A 59 13.20 -8.25 3.03
N LYS A 60 14.20 -9.14 3.03
CA LYS A 60 15.53 -8.86 2.48
C LYS A 60 15.49 -8.64 0.96
N THR A 61 14.58 -9.32 0.28
CA THR A 61 14.40 -9.28 -1.18
C THR A 61 12.93 -9.11 -1.52
N GLN A 62 12.67 -8.77 -2.77
CA GLN A 62 11.35 -8.62 -3.35
C GLN A 62 10.49 -9.89 -3.16
N GLN A 63 9.24 -9.74 -2.70
CA GLN A 63 8.32 -10.80 -2.30
C GLN A 63 6.89 -10.59 -2.87
N SER A 64 6.76 -9.99 -4.05
CA SER A 64 5.45 -9.81 -4.70
C SER A 64 4.71 -11.14 -4.87
N ALA A 65 3.39 -11.06 -4.84
CA ALA A 65 2.48 -12.20 -5.02
C ALA A 65 2.61 -13.31 -3.95
N THR A 66 3.13 -12.99 -2.77
CA THR A 66 3.20 -13.95 -1.66
C THR A 66 1.94 -13.99 -0.81
N GLY A 67 1.03 -13.03 -0.97
CA GLY A 67 -0.16 -12.92 -0.11
C GLY A 67 0.22 -12.88 1.37
N MET A 68 -0.54 -13.56 2.21
CA MET A 68 -0.30 -13.69 3.64
C MET A 68 0.48 -14.99 3.97
N LYS A 69 1.49 -15.32 3.16
CA LYS A 69 2.30 -16.53 3.32
C LYS A 69 3.06 -16.53 4.64
N ILE A 70 3.03 -17.67 5.35
CA ILE A 70 3.83 -17.95 6.55
C ILE A 70 4.88 -18.99 6.20
N THR A 71 6.11 -18.79 6.64
CA THR A 71 7.20 -19.75 6.49
C THR A 71 7.27 -20.67 7.71
N LEU A 72 7.04 -21.96 7.48
CA LEU A 72 7.17 -22.98 8.52
C LEU A 72 8.59 -23.55 8.51
N GLY A 73 9.51 -22.85 9.16
CA GLY A 73 10.92 -23.25 9.19
C GLY A 73 11.80 -22.15 9.76
N SER A 74 13.10 -22.29 9.57
CA SER A 74 14.07 -21.31 10.06
C SER A 74 14.01 -20.06 9.19
N LEU A 75 13.93 -18.90 9.85
CA LEU A 75 14.06 -17.57 9.26
C LEU A 75 15.27 -16.87 9.87
N SER A 76 15.90 -16.01 9.10
CA SER A 76 16.95 -15.10 9.60
C SER A 76 16.43 -13.67 9.60
N ALA A 77 16.77 -12.93 10.65
CA ALA A 77 16.60 -11.49 10.74
C ALA A 77 17.96 -10.85 10.98
N GLU A 78 18.24 -9.77 10.25
CA GLU A 78 19.51 -9.06 10.31
C GLU A 78 19.23 -7.58 10.59
N GLN A 79 19.87 -7.03 11.63
CA GLN A 79 19.78 -5.62 11.96
C GLN A 79 20.84 -4.82 11.19
N HIS A 80 20.41 -3.82 10.44
CA HIS A 80 21.29 -2.95 9.62
C HIS A 80 21.52 -1.60 10.29
N ALA A 81 20.56 -1.13 11.08
CA ALA A 81 20.63 0.09 11.88
C ALA A 81 19.73 -0.06 13.10
N ALA A 82 19.72 0.91 14.01
CA ALA A 82 18.93 0.85 15.24
C ALA A 82 17.45 0.47 15.02
N GLU A 83 16.83 1.03 13.99
CA GLU A 83 15.41 0.83 13.68
C GLU A 83 15.21 0.17 12.29
N VAL A 84 16.21 -0.58 11.77
CA VAL A 84 16.13 -1.19 10.43
C VAL A 84 16.56 -2.65 10.46
N TRP A 85 15.63 -3.53 10.11
CA TRP A 85 15.80 -4.96 10.07
C TRP A 85 15.38 -5.54 8.72
N SER A 86 16.13 -6.52 8.21
CA SER A 86 15.70 -7.35 7.10
C SER A 86 15.38 -8.77 7.54
N VAL A 87 14.43 -9.42 6.88
CA VAL A 87 13.97 -10.78 7.17
C VAL A 87 14.09 -11.64 5.90
N SER A 88 14.54 -12.89 6.04
CA SER A 88 14.64 -13.83 4.91
C SER A 88 13.27 -14.44 4.50
N GLY A 89 12.18 -14.00 5.12
CA GLY A 89 10.82 -14.50 4.91
C GLY A 89 9.94 -13.59 4.05
N SER A 90 8.65 -13.90 4.07
CA SER A 90 7.60 -13.11 3.43
C SER A 90 7.32 -11.81 4.20
N PRO A 91 6.53 -10.87 3.63
CA PRO A 91 6.05 -9.70 4.36
C PRO A 91 5.26 -10.03 5.62
N ALA A 92 4.45 -11.08 5.60
CA ALA A 92 3.73 -11.56 6.77
C ALA A 92 4.68 -12.10 7.86
N ASP A 93 5.74 -12.83 7.46
CA ASP A 93 6.79 -13.26 8.39
C ASP A 93 7.51 -12.07 9.02
N ALA A 94 7.78 -11.02 8.23
CA ALA A 94 8.41 -9.80 8.72
C ALA A 94 7.55 -9.10 9.79
N VAL A 95 6.23 -9.02 9.59
CA VAL A 95 5.30 -8.52 10.62
C VAL A 95 5.35 -9.37 11.87
N MET A 96 5.28 -10.71 11.74
CA MET A 96 5.32 -11.62 12.90
C MET A 96 6.62 -11.47 13.69
N ILE A 97 7.77 -11.40 13.00
CA ILE A 97 9.08 -11.21 13.63
C ILE A 97 9.17 -9.83 14.26
N GLY A 98 8.68 -8.80 13.57
CA GLY A 98 8.61 -7.44 14.10
C GLY A 98 7.86 -7.40 15.43
N LEU A 99 6.64 -7.89 15.46
CA LEU A 99 5.78 -7.87 16.64
C LEU A 99 6.30 -8.75 17.77
N ASN A 100 6.77 -9.95 17.48
CA ASN A 100 7.14 -10.92 18.52
C ASN A 100 8.58 -10.74 19.05
N ASN A 101 9.51 -10.26 18.21
CA ASN A 101 10.93 -10.27 18.51
C ASN A 101 11.56 -8.87 18.55
N VAL A 102 11.28 -8.00 17.57
CA VAL A 102 11.90 -6.67 17.49
C VAL A 102 11.25 -5.72 18.48
N PHE A 103 9.94 -5.66 18.52
CA PHE A 103 9.19 -4.89 19.53
C PHE A 103 9.12 -5.61 20.88
N GLY A 104 9.18 -6.93 20.89
CA GLY A 104 9.20 -7.75 22.10
C GLY A 104 7.94 -7.60 22.94
N LYS A 105 8.04 -6.91 24.10
CA LYS A 105 6.89 -6.65 24.97
C LYS A 105 6.15 -5.35 24.64
N GLU A 106 6.78 -4.48 23.87
CA GLU A 106 6.13 -3.28 23.37
C GLU A 106 5.29 -3.67 22.15
N VAL A 107 4.08 -3.15 22.07
CA VAL A 107 3.22 -3.35 20.90
C VAL A 107 3.23 -2.04 20.13
N PRO A 108 3.51 -2.04 18.82
CA PRO A 108 3.38 -0.81 18.04
C PRO A 108 1.92 -0.35 18.01
N ASP A 109 1.72 0.95 17.92
CA ASP A 109 0.39 1.56 17.79
C ASP A 109 -0.26 1.26 16.45
N LEU A 110 0.57 1.06 15.41
CA LEU A 110 0.14 0.88 14.03
C LEU A 110 1.18 0.06 13.26
N VAL A 111 0.71 -0.80 12.36
CA VAL A 111 1.54 -1.43 11.34
C VAL A 111 1.22 -0.80 9.98
N ILE A 112 2.26 -0.41 9.25
CA ILE A 112 2.13 0.12 7.89
C ILE A 112 2.89 -0.81 6.94
N SER A 113 2.24 -1.25 5.87
CA SER A 113 2.84 -2.01 4.79
C SER A 113 2.86 -1.18 3.50
N GLY A 114 4.03 -0.82 3.01
CA GLY A 114 4.22 0.01 1.81
C GLY A 114 5.36 1.03 1.95
N ALA A 115 5.45 2.03 1.04
CA ALA A 115 4.58 2.17 -0.12
C ALA A 115 4.96 1.17 -1.21
N ASN A 116 3.98 0.38 -1.66
CA ASN A 116 4.17 -0.63 -2.68
C ASN A 116 4.29 -0.04 -4.09
N PHE A 117 5.13 -0.64 -4.90
CA PHE A 117 5.26 -0.34 -6.32
C PHE A 117 4.19 -1.07 -7.12
N GLY A 118 3.09 -0.40 -7.41
CA GLY A 118 1.91 -0.94 -8.10
C GLY A 118 0.68 -1.04 -7.20
N GLN A 119 -0.48 -0.83 -7.80
CA GLN A 119 -1.77 -0.86 -7.11
C GLN A 119 -2.18 -2.27 -6.68
N ASN A 120 -2.85 -2.37 -5.55
CA ASN A 120 -3.42 -3.60 -5.02
C ASN A 120 -4.95 -3.47 -4.96
N LEU A 121 -5.63 -3.97 -6.01
CA LEU A 121 -7.06 -3.75 -6.27
C LEU A 121 -7.79 -5.06 -6.51
N GLY A 122 -9.09 -5.04 -6.28
CA GLY A 122 -10.00 -6.13 -6.57
C GLY A 122 -9.56 -7.45 -5.95
N SER A 123 -9.87 -8.55 -6.61
CA SER A 123 -9.51 -9.89 -6.12
C SER A 123 -7.98 -10.11 -6.04
N ASN A 124 -7.16 -9.29 -6.70
CA ASN A 124 -5.70 -9.37 -6.60
C ASN A 124 -5.17 -9.01 -5.21
N VAL A 125 -5.95 -8.33 -4.35
CA VAL A 125 -5.56 -8.09 -2.94
C VAL A 125 -5.23 -9.38 -2.19
N MET A 126 -5.82 -10.51 -2.60
CA MET A 126 -5.54 -11.83 -2.02
C MET A 126 -4.12 -12.34 -2.33
N LEU A 127 -3.52 -11.86 -3.42
CA LEU A 127 -2.17 -12.23 -3.84
C LEU A 127 -1.12 -11.24 -3.32
N SER A 128 -1.53 -10.05 -2.90
CA SER A 128 -0.64 -8.96 -2.51
C SER A 128 0.14 -9.30 -1.24
N GLY A 129 1.47 -9.19 -1.30
CA GLY A 129 2.32 -9.25 -0.11
C GLY A 129 2.12 -8.04 0.79
N THR A 130 1.90 -6.85 0.21
CA THR A 130 1.60 -5.60 0.92
C THR A 130 0.33 -5.72 1.77
N VAL A 131 -0.79 -6.13 1.14
CA VAL A 131 -2.07 -6.31 1.85
C VAL A 131 -1.99 -7.52 2.79
N GLY A 132 -1.25 -8.58 2.41
CA GLY A 132 -1.01 -9.75 3.24
C GLY A 132 -0.28 -9.42 4.54
N ALA A 133 0.72 -8.54 4.51
CA ALA A 133 1.41 -8.05 5.71
C ALA A 133 0.48 -7.25 6.62
N ALA A 134 -0.29 -6.32 6.07
CA ALA A 134 -1.28 -5.56 6.83
C ALA A 134 -2.36 -6.48 7.43
N SER A 135 -2.80 -7.50 6.68
CA SER A 135 -3.74 -8.51 7.17
C SER A 135 -3.15 -9.33 8.32
N MET A 136 -1.86 -9.67 8.25
CA MET A 136 -1.16 -10.36 9.35
C MET A 136 -1.13 -9.51 10.61
N ALA A 137 -0.89 -8.20 10.50
CA ALA A 137 -0.93 -7.29 11.64
C ALA A 137 -2.31 -7.28 12.31
N VAL A 138 -3.38 -7.16 11.52
CA VAL A 138 -4.76 -7.23 12.03
C VAL A 138 -5.05 -8.59 12.67
N PHE A 139 -4.61 -9.69 12.05
CA PHE A 139 -4.73 -11.03 12.63
C PHE A 139 -4.03 -11.12 14.01
N MET A 140 -2.91 -10.44 14.18
CA MET A 140 -2.18 -10.35 15.45
C MET A 140 -2.72 -9.27 16.40
N GLY A 141 -3.81 -8.58 16.03
CA GLY A 141 -4.52 -7.64 16.89
C GLY A 141 -4.02 -6.19 16.83
N VAL A 142 -3.15 -5.84 15.87
CA VAL A 142 -2.62 -4.49 15.67
C VAL A 142 -3.32 -3.85 14.46
N PRO A 143 -3.81 -2.59 14.58
CA PRO A 143 -4.36 -1.85 13.44
C PRO A 143 -3.35 -1.73 12.31
N ALA A 144 -3.82 -1.71 11.04
CA ALA A 144 -2.89 -1.68 9.93
C ALA A 144 -3.36 -0.83 8.74
N ILE A 145 -2.38 -0.33 7.99
CA ILE A 145 -2.55 0.36 6.71
C ILE A 145 -1.69 -0.36 5.67
N ALA A 146 -2.28 -0.68 4.53
CA ALA A 146 -1.57 -1.03 3.30
C ALA A 146 -1.58 0.17 2.37
N LEU A 147 -0.41 0.63 1.92
CA LEU A 147 -0.26 1.74 0.98
C LEU A 147 0.38 1.25 -0.30
N SER A 148 -0.25 1.52 -1.42
CA SER A 148 0.23 1.20 -2.76
C SER A 148 0.19 2.45 -3.64
N VAL A 149 1.18 2.59 -4.53
CA VAL A 149 1.23 3.63 -5.55
C VAL A 149 0.96 3.01 -6.92
N GLY A 150 0.06 3.59 -7.68
CA GLY A 150 -0.35 3.06 -8.98
C GLY A 150 0.78 3.00 -10.01
N LEU A 151 0.57 2.25 -11.09
CA LEU A 151 1.44 2.23 -12.26
C LEU A 151 0.81 3.06 -13.38
N ASP A 152 1.59 3.90 -14.04
CA ASP A 152 1.19 4.44 -15.34
C ASP A 152 1.45 3.38 -16.41
N LEU A 153 0.42 2.72 -16.84
CA LEU A 153 0.52 1.63 -17.84
C LEU A 153 1.01 2.12 -19.20
N GLY A 154 0.90 3.41 -19.50
CA GLY A 154 1.49 4.02 -20.69
C GLY A 154 3.01 4.02 -20.69
N GLU A 155 3.64 3.94 -19.50
CA GLU A 155 5.10 3.88 -19.36
C GLU A 155 5.67 2.44 -19.52
N SER A 156 4.82 1.42 -19.60
CA SER A 156 5.26 0.02 -19.72
C SER A 156 5.96 -0.29 -21.06
N THR A 157 5.77 0.56 -22.07
CA THR A 157 6.33 0.39 -23.40
C THR A 157 7.22 1.57 -23.79
N GLY A 158 8.50 1.30 -24.05
CA GLY A 158 9.38 2.26 -24.71
C GLY A 158 10.30 3.11 -23.81
N SER A 159 10.27 2.91 -22.49
CA SER A 159 11.24 3.55 -21.57
C SER A 159 12.32 2.56 -21.16
N PRO A 160 13.61 2.98 -21.09
CA PRO A 160 14.67 2.17 -20.49
C PRO A 160 14.45 1.90 -18.99
N GLU A 161 13.70 2.76 -18.31
CA GLU A 161 13.28 2.60 -16.93
C GLU A 161 11.74 2.73 -16.87
N PRO A 162 11.02 1.60 -16.84
CA PRO A 162 9.55 1.63 -16.80
C PRO A 162 9.04 2.21 -15.47
N TYR A 163 7.88 2.87 -15.55
CA TYR A 163 7.14 3.37 -14.38
C TYR A 163 7.86 4.45 -13.54
N VAL A 164 8.60 5.35 -14.18
CA VAL A 164 9.29 6.48 -13.53
C VAL A 164 8.31 7.35 -12.73
N SER A 165 7.09 7.51 -13.25
CA SER A 165 6.03 8.27 -12.56
C SER A 165 5.65 7.66 -11.21
N THR A 166 5.67 6.32 -11.07
CA THR A 166 5.39 5.65 -9.80
C THR A 166 6.45 5.99 -8.75
N ILE A 167 7.72 5.95 -9.15
CA ILE A 167 8.84 6.30 -8.25
C ILE A 167 8.73 7.78 -7.85
N ALA A 168 8.43 8.67 -8.80
CA ALA A 168 8.26 10.09 -8.55
C ALA A 168 7.07 10.41 -7.62
N ALA A 169 6.05 9.55 -7.57
CA ALA A 169 4.87 9.73 -6.73
C ALA A 169 5.04 9.23 -5.29
N PHE A 170 6.08 8.46 -4.96
CA PHE A 170 6.29 7.96 -3.60
C PHE A 170 6.33 9.06 -2.53
N PRO A 171 7.01 10.20 -2.72
CA PRO A 171 7.01 11.28 -1.72
C PRO A 171 5.61 11.84 -1.45
N GLU A 172 4.81 12.12 -2.49
CA GLU A 172 3.45 12.63 -2.33
C GLU A 172 2.53 11.59 -1.66
N ALA A 173 2.66 10.31 -2.03
CA ALA A 173 1.93 9.23 -1.38
C ALA A 173 2.31 9.07 0.10
N ALA A 174 3.57 9.31 0.45
CA ALA A 174 4.04 9.30 1.83
C ALA A 174 3.52 10.50 2.63
N GLU A 175 3.43 11.68 2.05
CA GLU A 175 2.77 12.84 2.67
C GLU A 175 1.28 12.58 2.91
N PHE A 176 0.60 11.97 1.94
CA PHE A 176 -0.79 11.54 2.12
C PHE A 176 -0.93 10.51 3.25
N LEU A 177 0.00 9.54 3.33
CA LEU A 177 0.03 8.57 4.44
C LEU A 177 0.13 9.26 5.80
N VAL A 178 1.00 10.28 5.94
CA VAL A 178 1.12 11.07 7.18
C VAL A 178 -0.22 11.69 7.54
N ALA A 179 -0.93 12.31 6.59
CA ALA A 179 -2.24 12.88 6.85
C ALA A 179 -3.26 11.83 7.33
N VAL A 180 -3.22 10.60 6.79
CA VAL A 180 -4.07 9.49 7.24
C VAL A 180 -3.68 9.05 8.66
N VAL A 181 -2.39 8.96 8.96
CA VAL A 181 -1.89 8.60 10.30
C VAL A 181 -2.25 9.67 11.33
N GLU A 182 -2.23 10.95 10.97
CA GLU A 182 -2.72 12.04 11.82
C GLU A 182 -4.22 11.89 12.13
N GLN A 183 -5.03 11.53 11.11
CA GLN A 183 -6.45 11.27 11.32
C GLN A 183 -6.66 10.08 12.28
N TYR A 184 -5.90 9.01 12.10
CA TYR A 184 -5.92 7.86 13.01
C TYR A 184 -5.50 8.24 14.43
N THR A 185 -4.45 9.04 14.59
CA THR A 185 -3.97 9.53 15.89
C THR A 185 -5.06 10.33 16.62
N ASN A 186 -5.79 11.16 15.88
CA ASN A 186 -6.86 11.99 16.44
C ASN A 186 -8.16 11.19 16.68
N ASN A 187 -8.42 10.18 15.90
CA ASN A 187 -9.61 9.34 15.98
C ASN A 187 -9.29 7.88 15.53
N PRO A 188 -8.88 7.01 16.47
CA PRO A 188 -8.58 5.61 16.14
C PRO A 188 -9.73 4.83 15.51
N ALA A 189 -10.98 5.29 15.61
CA ALA A 189 -12.12 4.67 14.96
C ALA A 189 -12.13 4.81 13.43
N VAL A 190 -11.21 5.59 12.86
CA VAL A 190 -10.98 5.63 11.39
C VAL A 190 -10.52 4.27 10.87
N ILE A 191 -9.82 3.48 11.69
CA ILE A 191 -9.52 2.08 11.40
C ILE A 191 -10.27 1.23 12.43
N PRO A 192 -11.45 0.70 12.11
CA PRO A 192 -12.22 -0.12 13.04
C PRO A 192 -11.43 -1.36 13.48
N LYS A 193 -11.70 -1.81 14.70
CA LYS A 193 -11.02 -2.99 15.25
C LYS A 193 -11.27 -4.22 14.36
N GLY A 194 -10.20 -4.89 13.94
CA GLY A 194 -10.27 -6.06 13.07
C GLY A 194 -10.31 -5.72 11.58
N GLU A 195 -10.16 -4.45 11.23
CA GLU A 195 -10.09 -3.99 9.85
C GLU A 195 -8.72 -3.36 9.54
N LEU A 196 -8.42 -3.22 8.26
CA LEU A 196 -7.28 -2.47 7.76
C LEU A 196 -7.73 -1.46 6.71
N LEU A 197 -6.94 -0.41 6.50
CA LEU A 197 -7.09 0.46 5.34
C LEU A 197 -6.20 -0.04 4.21
N ASN A 198 -6.78 -0.29 3.04
CA ASN A 198 -6.02 -0.53 1.80
C ASN A 198 -6.10 0.74 0.93
N ILE A 199 -5.00 1.46 0.84
CA ILE A 199 -4.88 2.74 0.15
C ILE A 199 -4.18 2.51 -1.18
N ASN A 200 -4.78 2.99 -2.27
CA ASN A 200 -4.17 3.01 -3.58
C ASN A 200 -4.04 4.47 -4.03
N TYR A 201 -2.80 4.99 -4.01
CA TYR A 201 -2.49 6.35 -4.42
C TYR A 201 -2.25 6.39 -5.94
N PRO A 202 -2.97 7.23 -6.70
CA PRO A 202 -2.83 7.28 -8.15
C PRO A 202 -1.55 8.01 -8.56
N VAL A 203 -0.88 7.53 -9.62
CA VAL A 203 0.35 8.15 -10.17
C VAL A 203 0.09 9.55 -10.72
N ARG A 204 -1.09 9.74 -11.29
CA ARG A 204 -1.56 11.03 -11.83
C ARG A 204 -2.73 11.49 -10.96
N ALA A 205 -2.41 12.02 -9.79
CA ALA A 205 -3.45 12.61 -8.95
C ALA A 205 -4.04 13.85 -9.67
N PRO A 206 -5.38 13.96 -9.74
CA PRO A 206 -6.01 15.19 -10.22
C PRO A 206 -5.63 16.34 -9.27
N ALA A 207 -5.65 17.60 -9.78
CA ALA A 207 -5.32 18.79 -9.00
C ALA A 207 -6.16 18.93 -7.69
N ARG A 208 -7.22 18.18 -7.56
CA ARG A 208 -8.03 18.01 -6.34
C ARG A 208 -8.36 16.53 -6.18
N PRO A 209 -7.48 15.74 -5.58
CA PRO A 209 -7.74 14.34 -5.33
C PRO A 209 -8.97 14.20 -4.42
N ALA A 210 -9.95 13.43 -4.86
CA ALA A 210 -11.05 13.01 -4.01
C ALA A 210 -10.66 11.68 -3.36
N ILE A 211 -10.86 11.57 -2.05
CA ILE A 211 -10.78 10.27 -1.37
C ILE A 211 -12.06 9.52 -1.72
N LEU A 212 -11.92 8.43 -2.46
CA LEU A 212 -13.02 7.55 -2.80
C LEU A 212 -12.96 6.31 -1.90
N ALA A 213 -13.96 6.18 -1.03
CA ALA A 213 -14.18 4.91 -0.34
C ALA A 213 -14.86 3.96 -1.33
N SER A 214 -14.15 2.92 -1.72
CA SER A 214 -14.60 1.95 -2.72
C SER A 214 -14.81 0.56 -2.11
N ARG A 215 -15.51 -0.30 -2.84
CA ARG A 215 -15.60 -1.73 -2.54
C ARG A 215 -14.51 -2.46 -3.29
N VAL A 216 -13.96 -3.51 -2.67
CA VAL A 216 -13.08 -4.44 -3.36
C VAL A 216 -13.86 -5.12 -4.48
N SER A 217 -13.38 -4.98 -5.71
CA SER A 217 -13.97 -5.63 -6.88
C SER A 217 -13.80 -7.15 -6.82
N ASN A 218 -14.75 -7.89 -7.41
CA ASN A 218 -14.63 -9.34 -7.56
C ASN A 218 -13.73 -9.75 -8.75
N ILE A 219 -13.28 -8.79 -9.56
CA ILE A 219 -12.24 -8.99 -10.57
C ILE A 219 -10.94 -8.35 -10.10
N GLY A 220 -9.80 -8.89 -10.55
CA GLY A 220 -8.49 -8.29 -10.30
C GLY A 220 -8.14 -7.21 -11.32
N GLY A 221 -7.10 -6.41 -11.04
CA GLY A 221 -6.52 -5.49 -12.01
C GLY A 221 -5.66 -6.21 -13.06
N PHE A 222 -5.24 -7.45 -12.78
CA PHE A 222 -4.46 -8.28 -13.71
C PHE A 222 -4.86 -9.76 -13.62
N VAL A 223 -4.52 -10.49 -14.68
CA VAL A 223 -4.71 -11.94 -14.77
C VAL A 223 -3.35 -12.59 -14.97
N VAL A 224 -3.12 -13.68 -14.26
CA VAL A 224 -1.92 -14.50 -14.41
C VAL A 224 -2.27 -15.76 -15.18
N ASN A 225 -1.62 -15.97 -16.29
CA ASN A 225 -1.74 -17.16 -17.13
C ASN A 225 -0.40 -17.90 -17.22
N HIS A 226 -0.46 -19.17 -17.58
CA HIS A 226 0.72 -20.01 -17.75
C HIS A 226 0.65 -20.70 -19.11
N GLU A 227 1.72 -20.57 -19.90
CA GLU A 227 1.82 -21.17 -21.22
C GLU A 227 3.12 -21.96 -21.33
N PHE A 228 3.05 -23.14 -21.95
CA PHE A 228 4.27 -23.88 -22.29
C PHE A 228 5.09 -23.06 -23.30
N ARG A 229 6.38 -22.96 -23.04
CA ARG A 229 7.30 -22.20 -23.92
C ARG A 229 7.31 -22.72 -25.36
N THR A 230 7.21 -24.05 -25.53
CA THR A 230 7.03 -24.73 -26.79
C THR A 230 6.22 -25.99 -26.53
N GLU A 231 5.51 -26.49 -27.53
CA GLU A 231 4.78 -27.75 -27.43
C GLU A 231 5.73 -28.87 -27.00
N GLY A 232 5.36 -29.65 -25.97
CA GLY A 232 6.19 -30.70 -25.39
C GLY A 232 7.32 -30.24 -24.48
N SER A 233 7.46 -28.93 -24.22
CA SER A 233 8.43 -28.37 -23.25
C SER A 233 7.98 -28.63 -21.81
N SER A 234 8.96 -28.85 -20.90
CA SER A 234 8.74 -28.80 -19.46
C SER A 234 8.82 -27.37 -18.90
N THR A 235 9.17 -26.39 -19.72
CA THR A 235 9.27 -24.99 -19.29
C THR A 235 7.95 -24.27 -19.52
N ILE A 236 7.44 -23.63 -18.45
CA ILE A 236 6.21 -22.86 -18.45
C ILE A 236 6.57 -21.39 -18.25
N ASN A 237 6.06 -20.52 -19.11
CA ASN A 237 6.14 -19.07 -18.94
C ASN A 237 4.92 -18.60 -18.17
N THR A 238 5.16 -17.71 -17.20
CA THR A 238 4.09 -16.95 -16.55
C THR A 238 3.84 -15.69 -17.33
N ILE A 239 2.59 -15.48 -17.74
CA ILE A 239 2.15 -14.31 -18.50
C ILE A 239 1.20 -13.52 -17.61
N VAL A 240 1.56 -12.27 -17.35
CA VAL A 240 0.70 -11.34 -16.62
C VAL A 240 0.09 -10.38 -17.64
N SER A 241 -1.21 -10.28 -17.66
CA SER A 241 -1.96 -9.37 -18.53
C SER A 241 -2.96 -8.56 -17.72
N LEU A 242 -3.35 -7.39 -18.22
CA LEU A 242 -4.43 -6.62 -17.61
C LEU A 242 -5.74 -7.42 -17.68
N ALA A 243 -6.52 -7.34 -16.62
CA ALA A 243 -7.86 -7.91 -16.62
C ALA A 243 -8.74 -7.09 -17.58
N ASN A 244 -9.32 -7.80 -18.57
CA ASN A 244 -10.32 -7.22 -19.45
C ASN A 244 -11.70 -7.46 -18.84
N GLY A 245 -12.35 -6.41 -18.38
CA GLY A 245 -13.71 -6.52 -17.87
C GLY A 245 -14.08 -5.43 -16.87
N SER A 246 -15.37 -5.30 -16.66
CA SER A 246 -15.97 -4.50 -15.61
C SER A 246 -16.74 -5.45 -14.71
N ASP A 247 -16.64 -5.25 -13.40
CA ASP A 247 -17.48 -5.95 -12.42
C ASP A 247 -18.92 -5.40 -12.38
N GLY A 248 -19.21 -4.38 -13.20
CA GLY A 248 -20.50 -3.68 -13.21
C GLY A 248 -20.75 -2.80 -11.99
N LEU A 249 -19.74 -2.63 -11.12
CA LEU A 249 -19.83 -1.82 -9.92
C LEU A 249 -19.17 -0.46 -10.14
N GLU A 250 -19.94 0.60 -10.25
CA GLU A 250 -19.43 1.97 -10.47
C GLU A 250 -18.53 2.48 -9.32
N ASN A 251 -18.67 1.92 -8.13
CA ASN A 251 -17.93 2.31 -6.92
C ASN A 251 -16.94 1.24 -6.46
N SER A 252 -16.46 0.38 -7.35
CA SER A 252 -15.40 -0.55 -7.04
C SER A 252 -14.03 0.14 -7.11
N ASP A 253 -13.06 -0.44 -6.41
CA ASP A 253 -11.67 0.02 -6.42
C ASP A 253 -11.02 -0.09 -7.82
N VAL A 254 -11.37 -1.13 -8.58
CA VAL A 254 -10.93 -1.30 -9.97
C VAL A 254 -11.52 -0.21 -10.87
N ALA A 255 -12.83 0.10 -10.75
CA ALA A 255 -13.45 1.17 -11.50
C ALA A 255 -12.85 2.54 -11.16
N ALA A 256 -12.60 2.81 -9.88
CA ALA A 256 -11.93 4.03 -9.44
C ALA A 256 -10.51 4.15 -10.02
N CYS A 257 -9.73 3.07 -10.02
CA CYS A 257 -8.38 3.06 -10.58
C CYS A 257 -8.38 3.35 -12.09
N LEU A 258 -9.30 2.75 -12.84
CA LEU A 258 -9.42 2.96 -14.28
C LEU A 258 -9.74 4.42 -14.65
N LEU A 259 -10.42 5.16 -13.77
CA LEU A 259 -10.66 6.60 -13.98
C LEU A 259 -9.37 7.44 -13.95
N TYR A 260 -8.33 6.98 -13.24
CA TYR A 260 -7.09 7.75 -13.04
C TYR A 260 -5.87 7.19 -13.80
N THR A 261 -5.91 5.94 -14.24
CA THR A 261 -4.75 5.27 -14.88
C THR A 261 -4.91 4.99 -16.35
N SER A 262 -6.14 5.02 -16.90
CA SER A 262 -6.39 4.86 -18.32
C SER A 262 -6.52 6.24 -18.99
N PRO A 263 -5.97 6.45 -20.21
CA PRO A 263 -6.42 7.55 -21.03
C PRO A 263 -7.92 7.35 -21.25
N SER A 264 -8.72 8.26 -20.70
CA SER A 264 -10.18 8.16 -20.77
C SER A 264 -10.62 8.07 -22.23
N PRO A 265 -11.48 7.10 -22.62
CA PRO A 265 -12.13 7.12 -23.92
C PRO A 265 -12.99 8.39 -24.14
N ARG A 266 -13.22 9.18 -23.08
CA ARG A 266 -13.97 10.43 -23.13
C ARG A 266 -13.13 11.63 -23.58
N ASP A 267 -11.79 11.54 -23.50
CA ASP A 267 -10.92 12.65 -23.94
C ASP A 267 -10.88 12.78 -25.47
N GLY A 268 -11.36 11.78 -26.22
CA GLY A 268 -11.57 11.83 -27.66
C GLY A 268 -12.96 12.31 -28.13
N LEU A 269 -13.87 12.61 -27.21
CA LEU A 269 -15.24 13.04 -27.53
C LEU A 269 -15.51 14.53 -27.27
N LEU A 270 -14.50 15.30 -26.88
CA LEU A 270 -14.58 16.75 -26.66
C LEU A 270 -13.66 17.54 -27.62
N SER A 271 -13.36 17.00 -28.78
CA SER A 271 -12.74 17.74 -29.90
C SER A 271 -13.73 17.98 -31.02
#